data_93d7a715f2a496f26da5907d2a0afe05
#
_entry.id   93d7a715f2a496f26da5907d2a0afe05
#
_cell.length_a   1.000
_cell.length_b   1.000
_cell.length_c   1.000
_cell.angle_alpha   90.00
_cell.angle_beta   90.00
_cell.angle_gamma   90.00
#
_symmetry.space_group_name_H-M   'P 1'
#
loop_
_entity.id
_entity.type
_entity.pdbx_description
1 polymer ?
#
loop_
_entity_poly.entity_id
_entity_poly.type
_entity_poly.pdbx_seq_one_letter_code
_entity_poly.pdbx_strand_id
1 'polypeptide(L)'
;ELAREGVVLLKNEGNLLPLKGKTAVMGPNANLIPTGGGSGFVTPFSTVSVAQGLKELKKKNLLLLTDDVIYEDIVHEFYTDANRQMKGFKAEYFKNKTLSGQPEVIRTESSVDYDWGYGAPLDGFPTDGFSVRWTACYMPQTDGQLKLHIGGDDGYRLFVNDKHITGDWGNHSYSSREVELPVEGGKEYRFRIEFFDNISSAIIRFNAYSLNEAKLRQGLAKVDNVVFCTGFNSNTEGEGFDRPFALLRYQELFIKKIASMHPNVVVVLNAGGGVDFTNWYDAAKAILMAWYPGQEGGQAIAEILTGKISPSGKLPISIERKWDDNPVHGSYYENLKAEIKRVDYSEGVFVGYRGYDRSGKEPFYPFGYGLSYTTFAYSNMAAEKTGEHQVTVSFDIENTGKMDACLLYTSP
;
A
#
# COMPACT_ATOMS: atom_id res chain seq x y z
N GLU A 1 -20.52 -7.11 9.84
CA GLU A 1 -20.97 -5.94 10.64
C GLU A 1 -19.77 -5.10 11.07
N LEU A 2 -18.81 -5.63 11.83
CA LEU A 2 -17.62 -4.89 12.31
C LEU A 2 -16.88 -4.12 11.21
N ALA A 3 -16.66 -4.75 10.05
CA ALA A 3 -16.00 -4.09 8.93
C ALA A 3 -16.79 -2.90 8.39
N ARG A 4 -18.13 -2.95 8.41
CA ARG A 4 -19.01 -1.84 7.98
C ARG A 4 -18.91 -0.65 8.92
N GLU A 5 -18.85 -0.91 10.21
CA GLU A 5 -18.79 0.12 11.26
C GLU A 5 -17.38 0.69 11.45
N GLY A 6 -16.35 -0.07 11.08
CA GLY A 6 -14.95 0.34 11.21
C GLY A 6 -14.44 1.28 10.11
N VAL A 7 -15.05 1.25 8.90
CA VAL A 7 -14.59 2.09 7.79
C VAL A 7 -14.93 3.56 8.04
N VAL A 8 -13.91 4.43 7.93
CA VAL A 8 -14.04 5.87 8.18
C VAL A 8 -14.02 6.64 6.86
N LEU A 9 -15.04 7.46 6.62
CA LEU A 9 -15.05 8.39 5.50
C LEU A 9 -14.28 9.67 5.89
N LEU A 10 -13.10 9.86 5.33
CA LEU A 10 -12.22 10.99 5.65
C LEU A 10 -12.47 12.22 4.76
N LYS A 11 -12.86 12.01 3.51
CA LYS A 11 -13.12 13.08 2.55
C LYS A 11 -14.24 12.67 1.61
N ASN A 12 -15.13 13.62 1.26
CA ASN A 12 -16.20 13.42 0.27
C ASN A 12 -16.57 14.74 -0.42
N GLU A 13 -15.64 15.24 -1.23
CA GLU A 13 -15.79 16.51 -1.93
C GLU A 13 -16.89 16.44 -3.00
N GLY A 14 -17.76 17.43 -2.99
CA GLY A 14 -18.88 17.51 -3.92
C GLY A 14 -19.89 16.37 -3.79
N ASN A 15 -19.92 15.65 -2.67
CA ASN A 15 -20.77 14.47 -2.45
C ASN A 15 -20.56 13.41 -3.55
N LEU A 16 -19.30 13.15 -3.92
CA LEU A 16 -18.95 12.14 -4.91
C LEU A 16 -19.45 10.75 -4.51
N LEU A 17 -19.35 10.43 -3.22
CA LEU A 17 -19.93 9.24 -2.64
C LEU A 17 -21.33 9.52 -2.10
N PRO A 18 -22.28 8.59 -2.25
CA PRO A 18 -22.15 7.26 -2.86
C PRO A 18 -22.02 7.27 -4.38
N LEU A 19 -21.28 6.31 -4.93
CA LEU A 19 -20.93 6.19 -6.35
C LEU A 19 -22.16 6.02 -7.25
N LYS A 20 -22.32 6.92 -8.19
CA LYS A 20 -23.32 6.82 -9.28
C LYS A 20 -22.61 6.50 -10.60
N GLY A 21 -23.34 5.90 -11.53
CA GLY A 21 -22.79 5.62 -12.87
C GLY A 21 -21.74 4.50 -12.91
N LYS A 22 -20.96 4.49 -13.98
CA LYS A 22 -19.94 3.48 -14.25
C LYS A 22 -18.67 3.76 -13.47
N THR A 23 -18.07 2.74 -12.89
CA THR A 23 -16.92 2.87 -11.99
C THR A 23 -15.78 1.97 -12.45
N ALA A 24 -14.57 2.50 -12.52
CA ALA A 24 -13.36 1.69 -12.58
C ALA A 24 -12.88 1.35 -11.16
N VAL A 25 -12.40 0.14 -10.95
CA VAL A 25 -11.65 -0.25 -9.74
C VAL A 25 -10.25 -0.70 -10.13
N MET A 26 -9.26 -0.24 -9.37
CA MET A 26 -7.85 -0.48 -9.65
C MET A 26 -7.00 -0.30 -8.40
N GLY A 27 -5.71 -0.59 -8.52
CA GLY A 27 -4.71 -0.42 -7.47
C GLY A 27 -4.32 -1.74 -6.80
N PRO A 28 -3.19 -1.74 -6.06
CA PRO A 28 -2.57 -2.96 -5.53
C PRO A 28 -3.49 -3.74 -4.57
N ASN A 29 -4.36 -3.04 -3.84
CA ASN A 29 -5.28 -3.66 -2.88
C ASN A 29 -6.69 -3.93 -3.46
N ALA A 30 -6.91 -3.76 -4.78
CA ALA A 30 -8.22 -3.92 -5.39
C ALA A 30 -8.72 -5.38 -5.40
N ASN A 31 -7.83 -6.33 -5.70
CA ASN A 31 -8.13 -7.76 -5.88
C ASN A 31 -7.80 -8.63 -4.67
N LEU A 32 -7.30 -8.05 -3.59
CA LEU A 32 -6.92 -8.78 -2.38
C LEU A 32 -7.52 -8.12 -1.13
N ILE A 33 -7.48 -8.80 -0.01
CA ILE A 33 -7.74 -8.22 1.30
C ILE A 33 -6.39 -8.06 1.99
N PRO A 34 -5.91 -6.81 2.16
CA PRO A 34 -4.67 -6.57 2.85
C PRO A 34 -4.82 -6.87 4.34
N THR A 35 -3.75 -7.41 4.91
CA THR A 35 -3.60 -7.67 6.34
C THR A 35 -2.28 -7.10 6.82
N GLY A 36 -2.17 -6.76 8.09
CA GLY A 36 -0.87 -6.53 8.73
C GLY A 36 -0.07 -7.84 8.85
N GLY A 37 1.25 -7.73 8.96
CA GLY A 37 2.14 -8.86 9.18
C GLY A 37 2.35 -9.18 10.66
N GLY A 38 3.06 -10.28 10.95
CA GLY A 38 3.42 -10.70 12.30
C GLY A 38 2.32 -11.47 13.01
N SER A 39 2.33 -11.45 14.34
CA SER A 39 1.44 -12.24 15.20
C SER A 39 -0.05 -11.86 15.10
N GLY A 40 -0.37 -10.72 14.52
CA GLY A 40 -1.75 -10.30 14.23
C GLY A 40 -2.37 -10.98 13.00
N PHE A 41 -1.60 -11.74 12.23
CA PHE A 41 -2.09 -12.43 11.04
C PHE A 41 -3.02 -13.58 11.42
N VAL A 42 -4.18 -13.64 10.79
CA VAL A 42 -5.15 -14.74 10.90
C VAL A 42 -5.46 -15.24 9.50
N THR A 43 -5.33 -16.55 9.29
CA THR A 43 -5.69 -17.19 8.01
C THR A 43 -7.21 -17.11 7.82
N PRO A 44 -7.71 -16.42 6.79
CA PRO A 44 -9.14 -16.31 6.53
C PRO A 44 -9.70 -17.63 5.95
N PHE A 45 -10.96 -17.93 6.25
CA PHE A 45 -11.68 -19.05 5.61
C PHE A 45 -12.00 -18.75 4.14
N SER A 46 -12.31 -17.50 3.85
CA SER A 46 -12.58 -16.98 2.52
C SER A 46 -12.26 -15.48 2.52
N THR A 47 -12.09 -14.89 1.37
CA THR A 47 -11.88 -13.44 1.24
C THR A 47 -12.75 -12.84 0.17
N VAL A 48 -13.29 -11.66 0.42
CA VAL A 48 -13.99 -10.84 -0.59
C VAL A 48 -13.21 -9.56 -0.79
N SER A 49 -12.59 -9.38 -1.95
CA SER A 49 -11.88 -8.15 -2.29
C SER A 49 -12.85 -7.01 -2.64
N VAL A 50 -12.34 -5.77 -2.66
CA VAL A 50 -13.14 -4.61 -3.07
C VAL A 50 -13.66 -4.78 -4.50
N ALA A 51 -12.84 -5.30 -5.41
CA ALA A 51 -13.24 -5.58 -6.79
C ALA A 51 -14.37 -6.61 -6.87
N GLN A 52 -14.30 -7.69 -6.07
CA GLN A 52 -15.36 -8.70 -5.99
C GLN A 52 -16.66 -8.11 -5.43
N GLY A 53 -16.62 -7.41 -4.31
CA GLY A 53 -17.79 -6.77 -3.72
C GLY A 53 -18.45 -5.76 -4.66
N LEU A 54 -17.67 -4.93 -5.34
CA LEU A 54 -18.20 -4.01 -6.36
C LEU A 54 -18.75 -4.74 -7.58
N LYS A 55 -18.17 -5.85 -8.00
CA LYS A 55 -18.66 -6.67 -9.12
C LYS A 55 -20.07 -7.19 -8.86
N GLU A 56 -20.35 -7.62 -7.64
CA GLU A 56 -21.68 -8.08 -7.25
C GLU A 56 -22.72 -6.95 -7.23
N LEU A 57 -22.36 -5.77 -6.71
CA LEU A 57 -23.27 -4.65 -6.53
C LEU A 57 -23.45 -3.81 -7.79
N LYS A 58 -22.40 -3.55 -8.57
CA LYS A 58 -22.44 -2.69 -9.77
C LYS A 58 -22.59 -3.45 -11.08
N LYS A 59 -22.32 -4.78 -11.09
CA LYS A 59 -22.49 -5.66 -12.26
C LYS A 59 -21.86 -5.04 -13.53
N LYS A 60 -22.68 -4.77 -14.57
CA LYS A 60 -22.24 -4.19 -15.85
C LYS A 60 -21.69 -2.75 -15.75
N ASN A 61 -21.90 -2.08 -14.63
CA ASN A 61 -21.41 -0.72 -14.39
C ASN A 61 -20.03 -0.70 -13.69
N LEU A 62 -19.32 -1.82 -13.68
CA LEU A 62 -17.96 -1.93 -13.18
C LEU A 62 -17.00 -2.21 -14.32
N LEU A 63 -15.86 -1.53 -14.30
CA LEU A 63 -14.69 -1.79 -15.13
C LEU A 63 -13.51 -2.16 -14.23
N LEU A 64 -12.91 -3.32 -14.45
CA LEU A 64 -11.69 -3.73 -13.75
C LEU A 64 -10.48 -3.20 -14.53
N LEU A 65 -9.66 -2.36 -13.90
CA LEU A 65 -8.38 -1.87 -14.41
C LEU A 65 -7.26 -2.32 -13.47
N THR A 66 -7.25 -3.61 -13.21
CA THR A 66 -6.26 -4.26 -12.35
C THR A 66 -4.89 -4.35 -13.02
N ASP A 67 -3.87 -4.67 -12.27
CA ASP A 67 -2.48 -4.66 -12.74
C ASP A 67 -2.29 -5.52 -14.00
N ASP A 68 -2.91 -6.70 -14.03
CA ASP A 68 -2.92 -7.60 -15.21
C ASP A 68 -3.57 -7.00 -16.46
N VAL A 69 -4.36 -5.95 -16.30
CA VAL A 69 -5.00 -5.23 -17.42
C VAL A 69 -4.16 -4.05 -17.90
N ILE A 70 -3.59 -3.27 -16.99
CA ILE A 70 -2.91 -2.00 -17.30
C ILE A 70 -1.40 -2.10 -17.36
N TYR A 71 -0.80 -3.17 -16.83
CA TYR A 71 0.63 -3.43 -16.96
C TYR A 71 0.90 -4.53 -17.98
N GLU A 72 2.02 -4.43 -18.66
CA GLU A 72 2.50 -5.40 -19.65
C GLU A 72 3.83 -5.97 -19.17
N ASP A 73 3.98 -7.29 -19.23
CA ASP A 73 5.24 -7.96 -18.95
C ASP A 73 6.27 -7.62 -20.02
N ILE A 74 7.40 -7.08 -19.59
CA ILE A 74 8.49 -6.65 -20.44
C ILE A 74 9.77 -7.46 -20.25
N VAL A 75 9.76 -8.54 -19.47
CA VAL A 75 10.97 -9.37 -19.24
C VAL A 75 11.58 -9.85 -20.56
N HIS A 76 10.75 -10.14 -21.56
CA HIS A 76 11.17 -10.54 -22.91
C HIS A 76 11.80 -9.40 -23.75
N GLU A 77 11.79 -8.16 -23.26
CA GLU A 77 12.41 -7.00 -23.91
C GLU A 77 13.80 -6.68 -23.37
N PHE A 78 14.29 -7.45 -22.42
CA PHE A 78 15.64 -7.33 -21.90
C PHE A 78 16.67 -7.97 -22.86
N TYR A 79 17.88 -7.41 -22.88
CA TYR A 79 18.99 -7.85 -23.71
C TYR A 79 20.23 -8.05 -22.85
N THR A 80 21.08 -9.01 -23.22
CA THR A 80 22.30 -9.33 -22.46
C THR A 80 23.32 -8.19 -22.42
N ASP A 81 23.25 -7.27 -23.40
CA ASP A 81 24.15 -6.12 -23.52
C ASP A 81 23.49 -4.94 -24.26
N ALA A 82 24.18 -3.80 -24.26
CA ALA A 82 23.75 -2.57 -24.91
C ALA A 82 23.60 -2.66 -26.45
N ASN A 83 24.27 -3.62 -27.09
CA ASN A 83 24.18 -3.80 -28.53
C ASN A 83 22.86 -4.46 -28.94
N ARG A 84 22.12 -4.99 -27.99
CA ARG A 84 20.76 -5.56 -28.15
C ARG A 84 20.68 -6.67 -29.20
N GLN A 85 21.76 -7.45 -29.31
CA GLN A 85 21.83 -8.56 -30.27
C GLN A 85 21.20 -9.84 -29.72
N MET A 86 21.30 -10.05 -28.40
CA MET A 86 20.82 -11.26 -27.75
C MET A 86 19.83 -10.90 -26.63
N LYS A 87 18.59 -11.37 -26.75
CA LYS A 87 17.56 -11.21 -25.72
C LYS A 87 17.84 -12.05 -24.51
N GLY A 88 17.45 -11.55 -23.33
CA GLY A 88 17.56 -12.21 -22.03
C GLY A 88 18.60 -11.60 -21.12
N PHE A 89 19.05 -12.40 -20.16
CA PHE A 89 19.97 -12.04 -19.10
C PHE A 89 21.28 -12.82 -19.26
N LYS A 90 22.40 -12.16 -19.11
CA LYS A 90 23.68 -12.84 -18.92
C LYS A 90 23.74 -13.33 -17.48
N ALA A 91 23.74 -14.63 -17.25
CA ALA A 91 23.82 -15.28 -15.97
C ALA A 91 25.26 -15.78 -15.69
N GLU A 92 25.78 -15.44 -14.51
CA GLU A 92 27.12 -15.84 -14.01
C GLU A 92 26.92 -16.62 -12.71
N TYR A 93 27.29 -17.90 -12.71
CA TYR A 93 27.13 -18.83 -11.60
C TYR A 93 28.42 -19.05 -10.84
N PHE A 94 28.38 -18.97 -9.51
CA PHE A 94 29.54 -19.10 -8.60
C PHE A 94 29.29 -20.20 -7.57
N LYS A 95 30.32 -21.02 -7.31
CA LYS A 95 30.32 -22.05 -6.24
C LYS A 95 30.64 -21.47 -4.86
N ASN A 96 30.22 -20.24 -4.61
CA ASN A 96 30.33 -19.54 -3.32
C ASN A 96 29.20 -18.53 -3.16
N LYS A 97 28.94 -18.11 -1.93
CA LYS A 97 27.83 -17.17 -1.58
C LYS A 97 28.13 -15.70 -1.85
N THR A 98 29.36 -15.37 -2.22
CA THR A 98 29.86 -13.98 -2.20
C THR A 98 30.04 -13.38 -3.59
N LEU A 99 29.66 -14.10 -4.65
CA LEU A 99 29.86 -13.68 -6.06
C LEU A 99 31.33 -13.38 -6.38
N SER A 100 32.26 -13.99 -5.66
CA SER A 100 33.70 -13.71 -5.76
C SER A 100 34.42 -14.67 -6.69
N GLY A 101 35.51 -14.17 -7.28
CA GLY A 101 36.33 -14.93 -8.22
C GLY A 101 35.75 -14.95 -9.61
N GLN A 102 36.16 -15.94 -10.42
CA GLN A 102 35.60 -16.15 -11.75
C GLN A 102 34.34 -17.01 -11.66
N PRO A 103 33.31 -16.71 -12.43
CA PRO A 103 32.14 -17.59 -12.50
C PRO A 103 32.51 -18.93 -13.12
N GLU A 104 31.97 -20.01 -12.56
CA GLU A 104 32.16 -21.36 -13.10
C GLU A 104 31.41 -21.60 -14.41
N VAL A 105 30.22 -20.96 -14.53
CA VAL A 105 29.38 -21.03 -15.70
C VAL A 105 28.87 -19.65 -16.06
N ILE A 106 28.95 -19.32 -17.36
CA ILE A 106 28.31 -18.12 -17.94
C ILE A 106 27.38 -18.59 -19.05
N ARG A 107 26.12 -18.17 -18.99
CA ARG A 107 25.13 -18.49 -20.03
C ARG A 107 24.09 -17.37 -20.18
N THR A 108 23.30 -17.43 -21.26
CA THR A 108 22.16 -16.55 -21.46
C THR A 108 20.89 -17.24 -21.02
N GLU A 109 20.06 -16.52 -20.29
CA GLU A 109 18.77 -16.99 -19.79
C GLU A 109 17.66 -16.03 -20.20
N SER A 110 16.47 -16.55 -20.53
CA SER A 110 15.35 -15.74 -20.99
C SER A 110 14.64 -14.98 -19.88
N SER A 111 14.77 -15.45 -18.63
CA SER A 111 14.13 -14.90 -17.44
C SER A 111 14.97 -15.20 -16.20
N VAL A 112 14.62 -14.57 -15.09
CA VAL A 112 15.15 -14.89 -13.75
C VAL A 112 13.95 -15.37 -12.93
N ASP A 113 13.60 -16.65 -13.09
CA ASP A 113 12.50 -17.30 -12.40
C ASP A 113 12.88 -18.76 -12.14
N TYR A 114 13.47 -19.00 -10.97
CA TYR A 114 14.02 -20.28 -10.59
C TYR A 114 13.50 -20.70 -9.22
N ASP A 115 13.13 -21.96 -9.15
CA ASP A 115 12.82 -22.68 -7.92
C ASP A 115 13.60 -23.99 -7.96
N TRP A 116 14.78 -23.99 -7.36
CA TRP A 116 15.63 -25.19 -7.29
C TRP A 116 15.26 -26.09 -6.10
N GLY A 117 14.42 -25.57 -5.19
CA GLY A 117 14.06 -26.28 -3.96
C GLY A 117 15.32 -26.61 -3.17
N TYR A 118 15.51 -27.89 -2.82
CA TYR A 118 16.70 -28.42 -2.15
C TYR A 118 17.77 -28.93 -3.14
N GLY A 119 17.66 -28.60 -4.40
CA GLY A 119 18.53 -29.09 -5.47
C GLY A 119 19.62 -28.10 -5.86
N ALA A 120 20.62 -28.58 -6.62
CA ALA A 120 21.65 -27.73 -7.17
C ALA A 120 21.12 -26.90 -8.36
N PRO A 121 21.64 -25.68 -8.59
CA PRO A 121 21.24 -24.85 -9.70
C PRO A 121 21.65 -25.41 -11.06
N LEU A 122 22.73 -26.19 -11.10
CA LEU A 122 23.30 -26.81 -12.29
C LEU A 122 24.02 -28.12 -11.92
N ASP A 123 24.19 -29.00 -12.89
CA ASP A 123 25.00 -30.21 -12.72
C ASP A 123 26.42 -29.86 -12.25
N GLY A 124 26.87 -30.54 -11.21
CA GLY A 124 28.20 -30.32 -10.61
C GLY A 124 28.32 -29.08 -9.73
N PHE A 125 27.21 -28.39 -9.45
CA PHE A 125 27.15 -27.37 -8.40
C PHE A 125 26.76 -27.97 -7.04
N PRO A 126 27.10 -27.30 -5.94
CA PRO A 126 26.59 -27.68 -4.62
C PRO A 126 25.06 -27.38 -4.56
N THR A 127 24.36 -28.11 -3.70
CA THR A 127 22.93 -27.86 -3.42
C THR A 127 22.72 -26.57 -2.62
N ASP A 128 23.72 -26.20 -1.81
CA ASP A 128 23.71 -25.03 -0.95
C ASP A 128 25.03 -24.25 -1.11
N GLY A 129 25.04 -22.98 -0.72
CA GLY A 129 26.25 -22.18 -0.67
C GLY A 129 26.74 -21.68 -2.04
N PHE A 130 25.86 -21.49 -2.99
CA PHE A 130 26.15 -20.92 -4.30
C PHE A 130 25.60 -19.51 -4.46
N SER A 131 25.95 -18.83 -5.54
CA SER A 131 25.38 -17.54 -5.90
C SER A 131 25.30 -17.34 -7.40
N VAL A 132 24.42 -16.46 -7.83
CA VAL A 132 24.22 -16.15 -9.24
C VAL A 132 24.08 -14.64 -9.42
N ARG A 133 24.68 -14.11 -10.49
CA ARG A 133 24.51 -12.74 -10.95
C ARG A 133 23.91 -12.73 -12.34
N TRP A 134 22.80 -12.03 -12.51
CA TRP A 134 22.22 -11.74 -13.81
C TRP A 134 22.46 -10.28 -14.17
N THR A 135 22.85 -10.02 -15.42
CA THR A 135 22.95 -8.66 -15.96
C THR A 135 22.18 -8.57 -17.27
N ALA A 136 21.48 -7.44 -17.46
CA ALA A 136 20.74 -7.16 -18.67
C ALA A 136 20.59 -5.66 -18.89
N CYS A 137 20.31 -5.28 -20.14
CA CYS A 137 19.98 -3.91 -20.55
C CYS A 137 18.53 -3.84 -21.00
N TYR A 138 17.86 -2.75 -20.63
CA TYR A 138 16.53 -2.39 -21.09
C TYR A 138 16.53 -0.95 -21.61
N MET A 139 15.80 -0.69 -22.69
CA MET A 139 15.65 0.64 -23.27
C MET A 139 14.17 0.87 -23.59
N PRO A 140 13.45 1.63 -22.76
CA PRO A 140 12.04 1.95 -23.02
C PRO A 140 11.91 2.79 -24.29
N GLN A 141 10.80 2.63 -25.01
CA GLN A 141 10.52 3.41 -26.21
C GLN A 141 10.03 4.84 -25.86
N THR A 142 9.35 4.98 -24.72
CA THR A 142 8.75 6.23 -24.25
C THR A 142 9.04 6.41 -22.75
N ASP A 143 8.91 7.65 -22.29
CA ASP A 143 8.89 7.92 -20.85
C ASP A 143 7.78 7.12 -20.18
N GLY A 144 8.05 6.60 -19.00
CA GLY A 144 7.07 5.77 -18.31
C GLY A 144 7.51 5.35 -16.92
N GLN A 145 6.86 4.32 -16.43
CA GLN A 145 7.13 3.76 -15.13
C GLN A 145 7.14 2.24 -15.21
N LEU A 146 8.21 1.63 -14.71
CA LEU A 146 8.30 0.19 -14.55
C LEU A 146 7.87 -0.19 -13.14
N LYS A 147 7.10 -1.26 -13.05
CA LYS A 147 6.84 -1.98 -11.82
C LYS A 147 7.74 -3.20 -11.79
N LEU A 148 8.67 -3.25 -10.84
CA LEU A 148 9.66 -4.31 -10.69
C LEU A 148 9.30 -5.14 -9.47
N HIS A 149 9.27 -6.45 -9.62
CA HIS A 149 9.09 -7.40 -8.54
C HIS A 149 10.34 -8.28 -8.46
N ILE A 150 10.94 -8.39 -7.28
CA ILE A 150 12.03 -9.32 -7.00
C ILE A 150 11.79 -10.02 -5.67
N GLY A 151 12.05 -11.31 -5.62
CA GLY A 151 11.95 -12.09 -4.38
C GLY A 151 12.85 -13.30 -4.42
N GLY A 152 13.32 -13.72 -3.27
CA GLY A 152 14.22 -14.87 -3.13
C GLY A 152 14.15 -15.53 -1.76
N ASP A 153 14.76 -16.69 -1.71
CA ASP A 153 15.12 -17.50 -0.56
C ASP A 153 16.49 -18.12 -0.89
N ASP A 154 17.60 -17.71 -0.34
CA ASP A 154 17.87 -16.68 0.68
C ASP A 154 17.98 -15.25 0.10
N GLY A 155 19.21 -14.70 0.11
CA GLY A 155 19.50 -13.30 -0.15
C GLY A 155 19.43 -12.88 -1.61
N TYR A 156 18.77 -11.76 -1.87
CA TYR A 156 18.64 -11.18 -3.19
C TYR A 156 18.77 -9.65 -3.16
N ARG A 157 19.22 -9.05 -4.26
CA ARG A 157 19.27 -7.61 -4.43
C ARG A 157 19.24 -7.21 -5.90
N LEU A 158 18.62 -6.04 -6.15
CA LEU A 158 18.46 -5.46 -7.46
C LEU A 158 19.18 -4.11 -7.56
N PHE A 159 19.96 -3.97 -8.61
CA PHE A 159 20.62 -2.71 -8.97
C PHE A 159 20.15 -2.26 -10.36
N VAL A 160 20.02 -0.94 -10.55
CA VAL A 160 19.82 -0.32 -11.85
C VAL A 160 20.83 0.80 -12.00
N ASN A 161 21.59 0.77 -13.10
CA ASN A 161 22.72 1.69 -13.35
C ASN A 161 23.67 1.78 -12.13
N ASP A 162 24.03 0.61 -11.58
CA ASP A 162 24.89 0.39 -10.40
C ASP A 162 24.35 0.97 -9.08
N LYS A 163 23.16 1.58 -9.09
CA LYS A 163 22.50 2.03 -7.86
C LYS A 163 21.66 0.90 -7.28
N HIS A 164 21.84 0.61 -5.99
CA HIS A 164 20.98 -0.32 -5.26
C HIS A 164 19.55 0.21 -5.23
N ILE A 165 18.59 -0.58 -5.71
CA ILE A 165 17.18 -0.22 -5.78
C ILE A 165 16.40 -0.85 -4.63
N THR A 166 16.53 -2.16 -4.46
CA THR A 166 15.84 -2.92 -3.42
C THR A 166 16.50 -4.29 -3.23
N GLY A 167 16.13 -4.97 -2.17
CA GLY A 167 16.56 -6.34 -1.88
C GLY A 167 16.53 -6.64 -0.40
N ASP A 168 16.89 -7.87 -0.09
CA ASP A 168 17.14 -8.37 1.25
C ASP A 168 18.37 -9.29 1.17
N TRP A 169 19.53 -8.84 1.68
CA TRP A 169 20.80 -9.55 1.54
C TRP A 169 21.15 -10.24 2.86
N GLY A 170 20.27 -11.13 3.29
CA GLY A 170 20.41 -11.92 4.50
C GLY A 170 19.96 -13.37 4.28
N ASN A 171 20.10 -14.19 5.33
CA ASN A 171 19.50 -15.52 5.34
C ASN A 171 18.05 -15.40 5.81
N HIS A 172 17.13 -15.80 4.99
CA HIS A 172 15.69 -15.75 5.31
C HIS A 172 14.90 -16.68 4.38
N SER A 173 13.73 -17.10 4.82
CA SER A 173 12.77 -17.77 3.95
C SER A 173 12.31 -16.84 2.84
N TYR A 174 11.64 -17.37 1.82
CA TYR A 174 11.19 -16.57 0.68
C TYR A 174 10.53 -15.25 1.12
N SER A 175 11.10 -14.17 0.65
CA SER A 175 10.56 -12.81 0.77
C SER A 175 10.57 -12.11 -0.58
N SER A 176 9.75 -11.08 -0.75
CA SER A 176 9.73 -10.32 -2.00
C SER A 176 9.53 -8.84 -1.77
N ARG A 177 9.95 -8.04 -2.75
CA ARG A 177 9.81 -6.59 -2.77
C ARG A 177 9.23 -6.15 -4.12
N GLU A 178 8.34 -5.18 -4.09
CA GLU A 178 7.93 -4.42 -5.26
C GLU A 178 8.51 -3.01 -5.21
N VAL A 179 8.91 -2.50 -6.37
CA VAL A 179 9.41 -1.13 -6.51
C VAL A 179 9.03 -0.59 -7.86
N GLU A 180 8.71 0.70 -7.92
CA GLU A 180 8.50 1.39 -9.18
C GLU A 180 9.71 2.23 -9.56
N LEU A 181 10.09 2.14 -10.84
CA LEU A 181 11.23 2.84 -11.42
C LEU A 181 10.74 3.75 -12.55
N PRO A 182 10.85 5.09 -12.41
CA PRO A 182 10.61 5.98 -13.52
C PRO A 182 11.70 5.81 -14.58
N VAL A 183 11.30 5.77 -15.84
CA VAL A 183 12.19 5.58 -16.99
C VAL A 183 11.93 6.62 -18.07
N GLU A 184 12.99 7.00 -18.79
CA GLU A 184 12.97 7.95 -19.90
C GLU A 184 13.10 7.19 -21.22
N GLY A 185 12.27 7.52 -22.19
CA GLY A 185 12.30 6.92 -23.53
C GLY A 185 13.65 7.10 -24.22
N GLY A 186 14.14 6.02 -24.84
CA GLY A 186 15.43 6.01 -25.52
C GLY A 186 16.66 5.96 -24.63
N LYS A 187 16.50 5.98 -23.30
CA LYS A 187 17.60 5.87 -22.34
C LYS A 187 17.85 4.43 -21.95
N GLU A 188 19.12 4.02 -21.94
CA GLU A 188 19.51 2.68 -21.50
C GLU A 188 19.50 2.56 -19.99
N TYR A 189 18.94 1.47 -19.49
CA TYR A 189 18.96 1.05 -18.10
C TYR A 189 19.65 -0.30 -17.98
N ARG A 190 20.72 -0.35 -17.18
CA ARG A 190 21.47 -1.57 -16.89
C ARG A 190 20.99 -2.18 -15.59
N PHE A 191 20.44 -3.37 -15.69
CA PHE A 191 19.95 -4.15 -14.56
C PHE A 191 21.00 -5.15 -14.11
N ARG A 192 21.16 -5.30 -12.80
CA ARG A 192 21.96 -6.33 -12.18
C ARG A 192 21.19 -6.92 -11.02
N ILE A 193 20.91 -8.21 -11.10
CA ILE A 193 20.24 -9.01 -10.09
C ILE A 193 21.29 -9.92 -9.47
N GLU A 194 21.37 -9.97 -8.17
CA GLU A 194 22.27 -10.81 -7.43
C GLU A 194 21.49 -11.64 -6.43
N PHE A 195 21.87 -12.90 -6.32
CA PHE A 195 21.24 -13.90 -5.47
C PHE A 195 22.31 -14.76 -4.83
N PHE A 196 22.10 -15.16 -3.59
CA PHE A 196 22.83 -16.28 -2.98
C PHE A 196 21.87 -17.20 -2.25
N ASP A 197 22.19 -18.47 -2.32
CA ASP A 197 21.62 -19.51 -1.47
C ASP A 197 22.60 -19.84 -0.36
N ASN A 198 22.11 -20.00 0.88
CA ASN A 198 22.92 -20.39 2.02
C ASN A 198 22.67 -21.84 2.40
N ILE A 199 21.44 -22.22 2.64
CA ILE A 199 21.02 -23.56 3.06
C ILE A 199 19.52 -23.73 2.82
N SER A 200 19.09 -24.94 2.51
CA SER A 200 17.69 -25.37 2.42
C SER A 200 17.10 -25.11 1.03
N SER A 201 16.09 -24.27 0.92
CA SER A 201 15.39 -24.00 -0.34
C SER A 201 16.01 -22.82 -1.07
N ALA A 202 16.25 -22.96 -2.35
CA ALA A 202 16.80 -21.90 -3.20
C ALA A 202 15.77 -21.43 -4.23
N ILE A 203 15.31 -20.19 -4.08
CA ILE A 203 14.30 -19.60 -4.96
C ILE A 203 14.72 -18.18 -5.33
N ILE A 204 14.61 -17.81 -6.61
CA ILE A 204 14.76 -16.43 -7.08
C ILE A 204 13.76 -16.13 -8.16
N ARG A 205 13.06 -14.99 -8.07
CA ARG A 205 12.10 -14.50 -9.06
C ARG A 205 12.31 -13.03 -9.32
N PHE A 206 12.35 -12.66 -10.59
CA PHE A 206 12.35 -11.26 -11.02
C PHE A 206 11.36 -11.07 -12.16
N ASN A 207 10.49 -10.08 -12.01
CA ASN A 207 9.54 -9.68 -13.04
C ASN A 207 9.62 -8.16 -13.23
N ALA A 208 9.41 -7.72 -14.46
CA ALA A 208 9.38 -6.32 -14.83
C ALA A 208 8.15 -6.06 -15.71
N TYR A 209 7.39 -5.03 -15.34
CA TYR A 209 6.17 -4.64 -16.02
C TYR A 209 6.23 -3.17 -16.40
N SER A 210 5.71 -2.82 -17.57
CA SER A 210 5.54 -1.44 -18.03
C SER A 210 4.07 -1.05 -17.96
N LEU A 211 3.78 0.15 -17.45
CA LEU A 211 2.43 0.69 -17.46
C LEU A 211 2.00 1.07 -18.89
N ASN A 212 0.93 0.45 -19.37
CA ASN A 212 0.29 0.84 -20.62
C ASN A 212 -0.62 2.06 -20.42
N GLU A 213 -0.05 3.26 -20.53
CA GLU A 213 -0.80 4.50 -20.34
C GLU A 213 -1.96 4.68 -21.33
N ALA A 214 -1.83 4.21 -22.56
CA ALA A 214 -2.90 4.32 -23.55
C ALA A 214 -4.12 3.50 -23.12
N LYS A 215 -3.88 2.28 -22.66
CA LYS A 215 -4.90 1.37 -22.13
C LYS A 215 -5.57 1.94 -20.88
N LEU A 216 -4.76 2.51 -19.98
CA LEU A 216 -5.25 3.19 -18.78
C LEU A 216 -6.17 4.37 -19.15
N ARG A 217 -5.71 5.31 -20.00
CA ARG A 217 -6.51 6.46 -20.46
C ARG A 217 -7.80 6.02 -21.15
N GLN A 218 -7.72 5.03 -22.03
CA GLN A 218 -8.90 4.48 -22.71
C GLN A 218 -9.90 3.87 -21.73
N GLY A 219 -9.43 3.21 -20.68
CA GLY A 219 -10.26 2.67 -19.61
C GLY A 219 -10.93 3.77 -18.80
N LEU A 220 -10.15 4.75 -18.33
CA LEU A 220 -10.63 5.87 -17.52
C LEU A 220 -11.66 6.72 -18.27
N ALA A 221 -11.50 6.93 -19.59
CA ALA A 221 -12.48 7.68 -20.40
C ALA A 221 -13.87 7.02 -20.51
N LYS A 222 -14.03 5.77 -20.09
CA LYS A 222 -15.28 5.00 -20.20
C LYS A 222 -16.09 4.97 -18.89
N VAL A 223 -15.64 5.65 -17.86
CA VAL A 223 -16.24 5.58 -16.51
C VAL A 223 -16.53 6.97 -15.96
N ASP A 224 -17.42 7.03 -14.99
CA ASP A 224 -17.79 8.25 -14.28
C ASP A 224 -16.95 8.44 -13.00
N ASN A 225 -16.41 7.35 -12.46
CA ASN A 225 -15.65 7.36 -11.21
C ASN A 225 -14.52 6.34 -11.25
N VAL A 226 -13.48 6.61 -10.48
CA VAL A 226 -12.33 5.71 -10.27
C VAL A 226 -12.18 5.41 -8.79
N VAL A 227 -12.16 4.14 -8.42
CA VAL A 227 -11.81 3.67 -7.07
C VAL A 227 -10.40 3.09 -7.11
N PHE A 228 -9.47 3.75 -6.43
CA PHE A 228 -8.09 3.32 -6.29
C PHE A 228 -7.86 2.74 -4.90
N CYS A 229 -7.65 1.43 -4.83
CA CYS A 229 -7.40 0.68 -3.59
C CYS A 229 -5.90 0.57 -3.35
N THR A 230 -5.42 1.16 -2.26
CA THR A 230 -3.99 1.29 -1.97
C THR A 230 -3.70 1.23 -0.47
N GLY A 231 -2.44 1.38 -0.08
CA GLY A 231 -2.00 1.38 1.30
C GLY A 231 -0.95 0.32 1.58
N PHE A 232 -0.97 -0.19 2.80
CA PHE A 232 0.00 -1.17 3.28
C PHE A 232 -0.58 -2.59 3.29
N ASN A 233 0.28 -3.57 3.45
CA ASN A 233 -0.03 -4.99 3.59
C ASN A 233 1.05 -5.68 4.45
N SER A 234 0.97 -6.98 4.62
CA SER A 234 1.88 -7.77 5.46
C SER A 234 3.37 -7.64 5.10
N ASN A 235 3.71 -7.23 3.87
CA ASN A 235 5.10 -7.02 3.43
C ASN A 235 5.61 -5.61 3.77
N THR A 236 4.73 -4.68 4.08
CA THR A 236 5.03 -3.26 4.26
C THR A 236 4.59 -2.71 5.60
N GLU A 237 3.78 -3.43 6.35
CA GLU A 237 3.38 -3.12 7.73
C GLU A 237 3.25 -4.42 8.52
N GLY A 238 4.03 -4.57 9.60
CA GLY A 238 4.03 -5.78 10.41
C GLY A 238 4.73 -5.60 11.73
N GLU A 239 4.64 -6.64 12.56
CA GLU A 239 5.36 -6.70 13.82
C GLU A 239 6.88 -6.80 13.58
N GLY A 240 7.66 -6.09 14.38
CA GLY A 240 9.12 -6.16 14.35
C GLY A 240 9.81 -5.23 13.35
N PHE A 241 9.08 -4.44 12.58
CA PHE A 241 9.63 -3.38 11.72
C PHE A 241 8.70 -2.17 11.61
N ASP A 242 9.30 -0.99 11.49
CA ASP A 242 8.55 0.26 11.34
C ASP A 242 8.20 0.49 9.86
N ARG A 243 6.92 0.80 9.59
CA ARG A 243 6.52 1.30 8.29
C ARG A 243 6.78 2.81 8.18
N PRO A 244 6.94 3.36 6.96
CA PRO A 244 6.97 4.81 6.78
C PRO A 244 5.59 5.42 7.10
N PHE A 245 5.58 6.67 7.58
CA PHE A 245 4.34 7.42 7.78
C PHE A 245 3.67 7.78 6.45
N ALA A 246 4.47 8.15 5.43
CA ALA A 246 3.98 8.36 4.06
C ALA A 246 3.63 7.04 3.37
N LEU A 247 2.70 7.08 2.43
CA LEU A 247 2.52 5.98 1.48
C LEU A 247 3.82 5.71 0.72
N LEU A 248 3.96 4.51 0.18
CA LEU A 248 5.08 4.24 -0.73
C LEU A 248 5.02 5.24 -1.89
N ARG A 249 6.16 5.85 -2.22
CA ARG A 249 6.24 6.97 -3.17
C ARG A 249 5.50 6.71 -4.48
N TYR A 250 5.56 5.50 -4.99
CA TYR A 250 4.88 5.13 -6.23
C TYR A 250 3.35 5.20 -6.10
N GLN A 251 2.79 4.84 -4.95
CA GLN A 251 1.34 4.92 -4.72
C GLN A 251 0.86 6.37 -4.75
N GLU A 252 1.59 7.29 -4.10
CA GLU A 252 1.29 8.72 -4.14
C GLU A 252 1.36 9.29 -5.57
N LEU A 253 2.41 8.92 -6.31
CA LEU A 253 2.59 9.35 -7.70
C LEU A 253 1.48 8.80 -8.60
N PHE A 254 1.05 7.56 -8.37
CA PHE A 254 0.00 6.94 -9.16
C PHE A 254 -1.39 7.54 -8.87
N ILE A 255 -1.69 7.90 -7.61
CA ILE A 255 -2.90 8.67 -7.27
C ILE A 255 -2.93 9.98 -8.06
N LYS A 256 -1.83 10.73 -8.05
CA LYS A 256 -1.71 11.99 -8.82
C LYS A 256 -1.84 11.77 -10.33
N LYS A 257 -1.25 10.70 -10.85
CA LYS A 257 -1.34 10.33 -12.27
C LYS A 257 -2.78 10.04 -12.68
N ILE A 258 -3.50 9.25 -11.90
CA ILE A 258 -4.93 8.98 -12.15
C ILE A 258 -5.73 10.28 -12.10
N ALA A 259 -5.51 11.12 -11.09
CA ALA A 259 -6.21 12.39 -10.92
C ALA A 259 -5.96 13.37 -12.09
N SER A 260 -4.77 13.33 -12.70
CA SER A 260 -4.50 14.11 -13.92
C SER A 260 -5.25 13.62 -15.16
N MET A 261 -5.75 12.39 -15.14
CA MET A 261 -6.50 11.75 -16.24
C MET A 261 -8.00 11.70 -16.00
N HIS A 262 -8.44 11.73 -14.73
CA HIS A 262 -9.85 11.58 -14.35
C HIS A 262 -10.19 12.42 -13.11
N PRO A 263 -11.27 13.24 -13.14
CA PRO A 263 -11.56 14.19 -12.06
C PRO A 263 -12.15 13.54 -10.80
N ASN A 264 -12.76 12.36 -10.89
CA ASN A 264 -13.51 11.73 -9.80
C ASN A 264 -12.76 10.53 -9.26
N VAL A 265 -11.72 10.77 -8.46
CA VAL A 265 -10.89 9.73 -7.83
C VAL A 265 -11.32 9.53 -6.39
N VAL A 266 -11.63 8.30 -6.05
CA VAL A 266 -11.89 7.80 -4.70
C VAL A 266 -10.71 6.93 -4.28
N VAL A 267 -10.09 7.23 -3.17
CA VAL A 267 -9.02 6.39 -2.59
C VAL A 267 -9.61 5.55 -1.45
N VAL A 268 -9.44 4.24 -1.55
CA VAL A 268 -9.66 3.28 -0.46
C VAL A 268 -8.31 2.93 0.12
N LEU A 269 -8.08 3.37 1.35
CA LEU A 269 -6.78 3.29 2.03
C LEU A 269 -6.78 2.19 3.07
N ASN A 270 -5.84 1.26 2.97
CA ASN A 270 -5.58 0.25 3.99
C ASN A 270 -4.28 0.58 4.75
N ALA A 271 -4.38 0.70 6.06
CA ALA A 271 -3.25 0.90 6.96
C ALA A 271 -3.66 0.58 8.40
N GLY A 272 -2.73 0.15 9.23
CA GLY A 272 -2.97 -0.10 10.66
C GLY A 272 -2.96 1.16 11.54
N GLY A 273 -2.59 2.32 10.99
CA GLY A 273 -2.49 3.58 11.71
C GLY A 273 -2.58 4.80 10.80
N GLY A 274 -2.23 5.98 11.30
CA GLY A 274 -2.20 7.23 10.55
C GLY A 274 -1.25 7.18 9.35
N VAL A 275 -1.55 7.96 8.32
CA VAL A 275 -0.79 8.07 7.07
C VAL A 275 -0.61 9.54 6.73
N ASP A 276 0.50 9.91 6.10
CA ASP A 276 0.70 11.25 5.55
C ASP A 276 -0.17 11.44 4.30
N PHE A 277 -1.07 12.41 4.36
CA PHE A 277 -1.95 12.79 3.25
C PHE A 277 -1.41 13.95 2.42
N THR A 278 -0.41 14.68 2.91
CA THR A 278 -0.03 16.01 2.39
C THR A 278 0.34 16.01 0.91
N ASN A 279 0.93 14.93 0.41
CA ASN A 279 1.39 14.86 -0.97
C ASN A 279 0.31 14.52 -2.00
N TRP A 280 -0.82 13.93 -1.59
CA TRP A 280 -1.80 13.38 -2.52
C TRP A 280 -3.27 13.69 -2.17
N TYR A 281 -3.53 14.34 -1.04
CA TYR A 281 -4.88 14.65 -0.57
C TYR A 281 -5.75 15.36 -1.60
N ASP A 282 -5.20 16.37 -2.30
CA ASP A 282 -5.93 17.16 -3.28
C ASP A 282 -6.22 16.39 -4.57
N ALA A 283 -5.48 15.31 -4.83
CA ALA A 283 -5.70 14.44 -5.98
C ALA A 283 -6.91 13.49 -5.81
N ALA A 284 -7.38 13.28 -4.58
CA ALA A 284 -8.53 12.44 -4.29
C ALA A 284 -9.75 13.30 -3.91
N LYS A 285 -10.90 13.08 -4.55
CA LYS A 285 -12.16 13.73 -4.15
C LYS A 285 -12.86 13.05 -2.98
N ALA A 286 -12.63 11.75 -2.80
CA ALA A 286 -13.11 11.03 -1.63
C ALA A 286 -12.04 10.08 -1.11
N ILE A 287 -12.00 9.88 0.21
CA ILE A 287 -11.04 9.04 0.89
C ILE A 287 -11.76 8.23 1.95
N LEU A 288 -11.64 6.91 1.84
CA LEU A 288 -12.09 5.94 2.84
C LEU A 288 -10.88 5.33 3.53
N MET A 289 -10.80 5.43 4.85
CA MET A 289 -9.85 4.68 5.68
C MET A 289 -10.49 3.36 6.05
N ALA A 290 -9.98 2.28 5.45
CA ALA A 290 -10.58 0.96 5.57
C ALA A 290 -9.83 0.05 6.57
N TRP A 291 -8.70 0.50 7.14
CA TRP A 291 -7.86 -0.28 8.05
C TRP A 291 -7.48 -1.64 7.45
N TYR A 292 -7.48 -2.68 8.27
CA TYR A 292 -7.42 -4.08 7.86
C TYR A 292 -8.76 -4.76 8.18
N PRO A 293 -9.72 -4.71 7.22
CA PRO A 293 -11.13 -4.95 7.52
C PRO A 293 -11.52 -6.44 7.66
N GLY A 294 -10.56 -7.36 7.53
CA GLY A 294 -10.82 -8.81 7.61
C GLY A 294 -11.46 -9.38 6.35
N GLN A 295 -11.82 -10.66 6.42
CA GLN A 295 -12.20 -11.48 5.26
C GLN A 295 -13.38 -10.94 4.42
N GLU A 296 -14.35 -10.27 5.04
CA GLU A 296 -15.51 -9.67 4.37
C GLU A 296 -15.35 -8.17 4.11
N GLY A 297 -14.13 -7.66 4.26
CA GLY A 297 -13.84 -6.22 4.17
C GLY A 297 -14.19 -5.61 2.83
N GLY A 298 -13.92 -6.30 1.73
CA GLY A 298 -14.27 -5.82 0.39
C GLY A 298 -15.76 -5.68 0.16
N GLN A 299 -16.57 -6.58 0.72
CA GLN A 299 -18.03 -6.46 0.68
C GLN A 299 -18.50 -5.22 1.46
N ALA A 300 -18.00 -5.03 2.67
CA ALA A 300 -18.35 -3.87 3.49
C ALA A 300 -17.96 -2.53 2.81
N ILE A 301 -16.76 -2.46 2.26
CA ILE A 301 -16.29 -1.28 1.50
C ILE A 301 -17.15 -1.03 0.26
N ALA A 302 -17.50 -2.08 -0.49
CA ALA A 302 -18.35 -1.96 -1.68
C ALA A 302 -19.76 -1.47 -1.33
N GLU A 303 -20.34 -1.92 -0.22
CA GLU A 303 -21.65 -1.46 0.27
C GLU A 303 -21.62 0.02 0.66
N ILE A 304 -20.55 0.47 1.31
CA ILE A 304 -20.34 1.89 1.62
C ILE A 304 -20.18 2.69 0.32
N LEU A 305 -19.25 2.29 -0.55
CA LEU A 305 -19.00 3.00 -1.82
C LEU A 305 -20.27 3.17 -2.67
N THR A 306 -21.16 2.19 -2.65
CA THR A 306 -22.42 2.23 -3.44
C THR A 306 -23.61 2.86 -2.72
N GLY A 307 -23.44 3.24 -1.45
CA GLY A 307 -24.50 3.86 -0.64
C GLY A 307 -25.56 2.88 -0.16
N LYS A 308 -25.29 1.59 -0.18
CA LYS A 308 -26.17 0.60 0.48
C LYS A 308 -26.13 0.78 2.00
N ILE A 309 -25.01 1.27 2.51
CA ILE A 309 -24.78 1.61 3.92
C ILE A 309 -24.07 2.97 3.97
N SER A 310 -24.50 3.83 4.89
CA SER A 310 -23.76 5.06 5.21
C SER A 310 -22.52 4.73 6.06
N PRO A 311 -21.35 5.33 5.79
CA PRO A 311 -20.20 5.17 6.66
C PRO A 311 -20.48 5.73 8.04
N SER A 312 -20.08 4.99 9.08
CA SER A 312 -20.32 5.32 10.49
C SER A 312 -19.04 5.36 11.32
N GLY A 313 -17.94 4.82 10.80
CA GLY A 313 -16.66 4.77 11.49
C GLY A 313 -16.13 6.15 11.89
N LYS A 314 -15.46 6.21 13.05
CA LYS A 314 -14.78 7.39 13.57
C LYS A 314 -13.33 7.05 13.86
N LEU A 315 -12.42 8.01 13.61
CA LEU A 315 -11.01 7.81 13.90
C LEU A 315 -10.76 7.59 15.38
N PRO A 316 -10.14 6.48 15.78
CA PRO A 316 -9.75 6.23 17.16
C PRO A 316 -8.43 6.91 17.55
N ILE A 317 -7.87 7.69 16.64
CA ILE A 317 -6.59 8.41 16.75
C ILE A 317 -6.71 9.78 16.12
N SER A 318 -5.84 10.72 16.50
CA SER A 318 -5.54 11.91 15.70
C SER A 318 -4.48 11.55 14.67
N ILE A 319 -4.57 12.09 13.45
CA ILE A 319 -3.58 11.87 12.39
C ILE A 319 -2.81 13.18 12.16
N GLU A 320 -1.51 13.11 12.20
CA GLU A 320 -0.59 14.22 12.06
C GLU A 320 -0.64 14.84 10.66
N ARG A 321 -0.33 16.15 10.55
CA ARG A 321 -0.04 16.77 9.25
C ARG A 321 1.32 16.35 8.72
N LYS A 322 2.31 16.29 9.62
CA LYS A 322 3.67 15.83 9.37
C LYS A 322 4.10 14.95 10.53
N TRP A 323 5.03 14.07 10.26
CA TRP A 323 5.58 13.19 11.26
C TRP A 323 6.05 13.90 12.54
N ASP A 324 6.72 15.06 12.38
CA ASP A 324 7.26 15.87 13.48
C ASP A 324 6.19 16.59 14.31
N ASP A 325 4.94 16.60 13.85
CA ASP A 325 3.83 17.24 14.57
C ASP A 325 3.22 16.34 15.64
N ASN A 326 3.57 15.05 15.67
CA ASN A 326 3.11 14.14 16.69
C ASN A 326 3.58 14.59 18.08
N PRO A 327 2.69 14.73 19.08
CA PRO A 327 3.06 15.22 20.41
C PRO A 327 4.17 14.43 21.12
N VAL A 328 4.37 13.16 20.74
CA VAL A 328 5.40 12.29 21.36
C VAL A 328 6.62 12.08 20.48
N HIS A 329 6.70 12.73 19.31
CA HIS A 329 7.78 12.51 18.34
C HIS A 329 9.17 12.63 18.97
N GLY A 330 9.45 13.72 19.72
CA GLY A 330 10.74 13.91 20.35
C GLY A 330 11.07 12.92 21.47
N SER A 331 10.04 12.39 22.17
CA SER A 331 10.23 11.44 23.25
C SER A 331 10.57 10.02 22.76
N TYR A 332 10.10 9.65 21.58
CA TYR A 332 10.22 8.29 21.07
C TYR A 332 11.45 8.08 20.19
N TYR A 333 11.60 8.88 19.13
CA TYR A 333 12.61 8.61 18.09
C TYR A 333 14.01 9.12 18.42
N GLU A 334 14.16 10.26 19.08
CA GLU A 334 15.49 10.82 19.41
C GLU A 334 16.24 9.91 20.38
N ASN A 335 15.54 9.33 21.34
CA ASN A 335 16.14 8.46 22.34
C ASN A 335 16.50 7.07 21.79
N LEU A 336 15.89 6.59 20.69
CA LEU A 336 16.25 5.34 20.05
C LEU A 336 17.54 5.43 19.24
N LYS A 337 17.97 6.63 18.82
CA LYS A 337 19.22 6.88 18.11
C LYS A 337 20.43 7.01 19.04
N ALA A 338 20.21 7.19 20.34
CA ALA A 338 21.28 7.25 21.31
C ALA A 338 21.84 5.84 21.61
N GLU A 339 23.12 5.77 22.02
CA GLU A 339 23.75 4.53 22.48
C GLU A 339 22.98 3.87 23.64
N ILE A 340 22.30 4.70 24.45
CA ILE A 340 21.38 4.24 25.48
C ILE A 340 19.97 4.22 24.88
N LYS A 341 19.47 3.05 24.53
CA LYS A 341 18.11 2.85 24.05
C LYS A 341 17.13 3.03 25.23
N ARG A 342 16.75 4.28 25.46
CA ARG A 342 15.83 4.67 26.53
C ARG A 342 14.66 5.42 25.93
N VAL A 343 13.46 5.07 26.34
CA VAL A 343 12.22 5.78 26.03
C VAL A 343 11.73 6.45 27.31
N ASP A 344 11.63 7.78 27.30
CA ASP A 344 11.10 8.55 28.38
C ASP A 344 9.69 9.06 28.04
N TYR A 345 8.71 8.70 28.82
CA TYR A 345 7.30 9.17 28.68
C TYR A 345 7.15 10.58 29.28
N SER A 346 7.91 11.53 28.75
CA SER A 346 7.96 12.91 29.26
C SER A 346 6.67 13.69 29.05
N GLU A 347 5.84 13.27 28.10
CA GLU A 347 4.52 13.80 27.80
C GLU A 347 3.47 13.49 28.89
N GLY A 348 3.66 12.43 29.68
CA GLY A 348 2.71 11.97 30.69
C GLY A 348 1.35 11.58 30.05
N VAL A 349 0.27 12.20 30.52
CA VAL A 349 -1.10 11.94 29.99
C VAL A 349 -1.40 12.67 28.69
N PHE A 350 -0.48 13.50 28.20
CA PHE A 350 -0.69 14.36 27.02
C PHE A 350 -0.27 13.66 25.73
N VAL A 351 -0.81 12.47 25.47
CA VAL A 351 -0.66 11.72 24.24
C VAL A 351 -1.89 11.90 23.34
N GLY A 352 -1.74 11.68 22.04
CA GLY A 352 -2.82 11.79 21.05
C GLY A 352 -3.53 13.14 21.12
N TYR A 353 -4.86 13.17 21.11
CA TYR A 353 -5.64 14.41 21.08
C TYR A 353 -5.34 15.34 22.25
N ARG A 354 -5.05 14.80 23.44
CA ARG A 354 -4.69 15.63 24.61
C ARG A 354 -3.37 16.39 24.40
N GLY A 355 -2.42 15.76 23.71
CA GLY A 355 -1.16 16.40 23.34
C GLY A 355 -1.36 17.53 22.33
N TYR A 356 -2.25 17.32 21.35
CA TYR A 356 -2.64 18.35 20.39
C TYR A 356 -3.32 19.54 21.09
N ASP A 357 -4.29 19.28 21.95
CA ASP A 357 -4.98 20.32 22.75
C ASP A 357 -3.98 21.13 23.58
N ARG A 358 -3.05 20.46 24.26
CA ARG A 358 -2.02 21.12 25.08
C ARG A 358 -1.06 21.99 24.24
N SER A 359 -0.66 21.49 23.07
CA SER A 359 0.32 22.18 22.21
C SER A 359 -0.30 23.29 21.35
N GLY A 360 -1.63 23.32 21.22
CA GLY A 360 -2.35 24.20 20.31
C GLY A 360 -2.09 23.91 18.84
N LYS A 361 -1.48 22.76 18.49
CA LYS A 361 -1.32 22.29 17.12
C LYS A 361 -2.60 21.63 16.66
N GLU A 362 -2.95 21.81 15.39
CA GLU A 362 -4.08 21.10 14.77
C GLU A 362 -3.57 19.87 14.00
N PRO A 363 -4.11 18.67 14.28
CA PRO A 363 -3.84 17.48 13.48
C PRO A 363 -4.41 17.63 12.08
N PHE A 364 -4.02 16.76 11.14
CA PHE A 364 -4.65 16.68 9.82
C PHE A 364 -6.10 16.20 9.96
N TYR A 365 -6.30 15.15 10.75
CA TYR A 365 -7.62 14.68 11.20
C TYR A 365 -7.64 14.51 12.72
N PRO A 366 -8.60 15.12 13.42
CA PRO A 366 -8.71 14.97 14.87
C PRO A 366 -9.29 13.58 15.24
N PHE A 367 -9.03 13.16 16.47
CA PHE A 367 -9.70 12.04 17.09
C PHE A 367 -11.25 12.17 16.97
N GLY A 368 -11.92 11.08 16.67
CA GLY A 368 -13.38 11.06 16.50
C GLY A 368 -13.87 11.56 15.13
N TYR A 369 -12.97 11.97 14.24
CA TYR A 369 -13.35 12.43 12.91
C TYR A 369 -13.88 11.28 12.06
N GLY A 370 -14.92 11.58 11.27
CA GLY A 370 -15.50 10.69 10.27
C GLY A 370 -16.79 11.29 9.73
N LEU A 371 -16.90 11.33 8.40
CA LEU A 371 -18.06 11.83 7.68
C LEU A 371 -19.12 10.73 7.52
N SER A 372 -20.34 11.16 7.20
CA SER A 372 -21.48 10.31 6.88
C SER A 372 -22.13 10.77 5.57
N TYR A 373 -23.03 9.97 5.00
CA TYR A 373 -23.85 10.37 3.85
C TYR A 373 -25.10 11.16 4.27
N THR A 374 -25.23 11.41 5.56
CA THR A 374 -26.30 12.25 6.12
C THR A 374 -25.72 13.28 7.08
N THR A 375 -26.54 14.22 7.48
CA THR A 375 -26.21 15.28 8.44
C THR A 375 -27.15 15.24 9.62
N PHE A 376 -26.68 15.74 10.77
CA PHE A 376 -27.46 15.80 12.00
C PHE A 376 -27.50 17.23 12.52
N ALA A 377 -28.66 17.64 13.03
CA ALA A 377 -28.82 18.88 13.77
C ALA A 377 -28.91 18.57 15.28
N TYR A 378 -28.30 19.44 16.05
CA TYR A 378 -28.37 19.40 17.52
C TYR A 378 -29.11 20.63 17.99
N SER A 379 -30.05 20.43 18.93
CA SER A 379 -30.85 21.50 19.48
C SER A 379 -31.20 21.26 20.95
N ASN A 380 -31.76 22.28 21.60
CA ASN A 380 -32.30 22.19 22.96
C ASN A 380 -31.29 21.67 24.00
N MET A 381 -30.01 22.03 23.88
CA MET A 381 -29.00 21.62 24.85
C MET A 381 -29.28 22.26 26.22
N ALA A 382 -29.39 21.43 27.25
CA ALA A 382 -29.52 21.82 28.64
C ALA A 382 -28.53 21.03 29.51
N ALA A 383 -28.00 21.67 30.53
CA ALA A 383 -27.13 21.04 31.51
C ALA A 383 -27.66 21.34 32.93
N GLU A 384 -27.89 20.32 33.69
CA GLU A 384 -28.41 20.42 35.07
C GLU A 384 -27.46 19.69 36.04
N LYS A 385 -27.13 20.35 37.15
CA LYS A 385 -26.38 19.71 38.22
C LYS A 385 -27.31 18.81 39.02
N THR A 386 -27.15 17.51 38.92
CA THR A 386 -28.01 16.49 39.55
C THR A 386 -27.41 15.88 40.83
N GLY A 387 -26.17 16.23 41.17
CA GLY A 387 -25.48 15.79 42.40
C GLY A 387 -24.22 16.61 42.65
N GLU A 388 -23.48 16.28 43.72
CA GLU A 388 -22.28 17.01 44.14
C GLU A 388 -21.21 16.98 43.03
N HIS A 389 -21.06 15.83 42.36
CA HIS A 389 -20.13 15.60 41.26
C HIS A 389 -20.81 15.07 40.00
N GLN A 390 -22.11 15.34 39.82
CA GLN A 390 -22.89 14.86 38.68
C GLN A 390 -23.56 16.01 37.95
N VAL A 391 -23.47 15.97 36.64
CA VAL A 391 -24.16 16.88 35.71
C VAL A 391 -24.88 16.03 34.67
N THR A 392 -26.17 16.27 34.49
CA THR A 392 -26.94 15.69 33.43
C THR A 392 -26.98 16.67 32.25
N VAL A 393 -26.56 16.24 31.07
CA VAL A 393 -26.64 17.00 29.83
C VAL A 393 -27.68 16.33 28.95
N SER A 394 -28.65 17.10 28.46
CA SER A 394 -29.68 16.66 27.53
C SER A 394 -29.65 17.53 26.28
N PHE A 395 -29.95 16.96 25.15
CA PHE A 395 -30.09 17.65 23.86
C PHE A 395 -30.91 16.79 22.89
N ASP A 396 -31.52 17.44 21.90
CA ASP A 396 -32.22 16.78 20.82
C ASP A 396 -31.26 16.55 19.64
N ILE A 397 -31.42 15.40 18.97
CA ILE A 397 -30.68 15.06 17.74
C ILE A 397 -31.68 14.73 16.66
N GLU A 398 -31.57 15.41 15.55
CA GLU A 398 -32.41 15.17 14.34
C GLU A 398 -31.48 14.75 13.18
N ASN A 399 -31.83 13.64 12.50
CA ASN A 399 -31.20 13.30 11.22
C ASN A 399 -31.86 14.16 10.14
N THR A 400 -31.10 15.13 9.63
CA THR A 400 -31.58 16.10 8.63
C THR A 400 -31.40 15.64 7.18
N GLY A 401 -30.80 14.48 6.97
CA GLY A 401 -30.59 13.89 5.66
C GLY A 401 -31.60 12.78 5.34
N LYS A 402 -31.24 11.93 4.35
CA LYS A 402 -32.15 10.91 3.81
C LYS A 402 -31.69 9.48 4.08
N MET A 403 -30.52 9.29 4.69
CA MET A 403 -29.96 7.97 4.97
C MET A 403 -29.85 7.76 6.48
N ASP A 404 -30.10 6.55 6.91
CA ASP A 404 -29.78 6.14 8.27
C ASP A 404 -28.27 6.15 8.46
N ALA A 405 -27.80 6.63 9.60
CA ALA A 405 -26.39 6.64 9.94
C ALA A 405 -26.17 6.60 11.45
N CYS A 406 -25.02 6.11 11.87
CA CYS A 406 -24.57 6.17 13.24
C CYS A 406 -23.90 7.53 13.50
N LEU A 407 -24.30 8.20 14.55
CA LEU A 407 -23.82 9.52 14.92
C LEU A 407 -22.70 9.45 15.97
N LEU A 408 -22.88 8.61 16.95
CA LEU A 408 -22.00 8.47 18.12
C LEU A 408 -21.42 7.08 18.13
N TYR A 409 -20.10 7.02 18.15
CA TYR A 409 -19.44 5.87 18.71
C TYR A 409 -19.34 6.12 20.23
N THR A 410 -19.83 5.20 21.02
CA THR A 410 -19.72 5.32 22.47
C THR A 410 -18.27 5.49 22.87
N SER A 411 -17.95 6.64 23.48
CA SER A 411 -16.73 6.73 24.26
C SER A 411 -16.88 5.80 25.45
N PRO A 412 -15.90 4.96 25.77
CA PRO A 412 -15.93 4.19 27.00
C PRO A 412 -15.87 5.08 28.23
#